data_f0ea353a18cb55b2bf6b374e1106977f
#
_entry.id   f0ea353a18cb55b2bf6b374e1106977f
#
_cell.length_a   1.000
_cell.length_b   1.000
_cell.length_c   1.000
_cell.angle_alpha   90.00
_cell.angle_beta   90.00
_cell.angle_gamma   90.00
#
_symmetry.space_group_name_H-M   'P 1'
#
loop_
_entity.id
_entity.type
_entity.pdbx_description
1 polymer ?
#
loop_
_entity_poly.entity_id
_entity_poly.type
_entity_poly.pdbx_seq_one_letter_code
_entity_poly.pdbx_strand_id
1 'polypeptide(L)'
;VSEQTDLSNEAVEVINAGAKAPLVLVCEHAAREIPACFDGLGLDAAARESHVAWDPGALAVARAMGQDLDAVLVAGRVSRLVYDCNRPPEAPGAMPAQSEIFAIPGNATLDEAGRAERVTRYYEPFRATLAATIKRVDAPAIVTVHSFTPIYHGKPRRVEIGILHDSDTRLADAMLAVAPEFTDLTVERNAPYGPQDGVTHTLKEHGLAHGHPHVMLEIRNDLITTEAEQQQMAAMISNWLRAALMRPEMNDAMKDAKP
;
A
#
# COMPACT_ATOMS: atom_id res chain seq x y z
N VAL A 1 -13.19 -35.51 1.42
CA VAL A 1 -12.10 -34.69 0.86
C VAL A 1 -12.58 -33.26 1.01
N SER A 2 -12.15 -32.56 2.06
CA SER A 2 -12.44 -31.14 2.25
C SER A 2 -11.71 -30.38 1.15
N GLU A 3 -12.43 -29.65 0.31
CA GLU A 3 -11.87 -28.60 -0.54
C GLU A 3 -11.18 -27.60 0.40
N GLN A 4 -9.87 -27.66 0.41
CA GLN A 4 -9.05 -26.61 0.97
C GLN A 4 -9.18 -25.43 0.00
N THR A 5 -10.16 -24.56 0.27
CA THR A 5 -10.32 -23.29 -0.47
C THR A 5 -8.99 -22.56 -0.37
N ASP A 6 -8.38 -22.22 -1.50
CA ASP A 6 -7.14 -21.46 -1.54
C ASP A 6 -7.40 -20.03 -1.05
N LEU A 7 -7.24 -19.85 0.26
CA LEU A 7 -7.49 -18.57 0.95
C LEU A 7 -6.62 -17.43 0.42
N SER A 8 -5.48 -17.76 -0.21
CA SER A 8 -4.59 -16.76 -0.81
C SER A 8 -5.28 -16.00 -1.95
N ASN A 9 -6.11 -16.68 -2.73
CA ASN A 9 -6.82 -16.08 -3.85
C ASN A 9 -7.98 -15.14 -3.42
N GLU A 10 -8.50 -15.28 -2.19
CA GLU A 10 -9.52 -14.36 -1.65
C GLU A 10 -8.91 -13.09 -1.05
N ALA A 11 -7.71 -13.15 -0.50
CA ALA A 11 -7.08 -12.08 0.25
C ALA A 11 -6.16 -11.19 -0.59
N VAL A 12 -5.50 -11.76 -1.62
CA VAL A 12 -4.39 -11.14 -2.33
C VAL A 12 -4.37 -11.51 -3.80
N GLU A 13 -3.90 -10.60 -4.64
CA GLU A 13 -3.66 -10.79 -6.08
C GLU A 13 -2.19 -10.46 -6.39
N VAL A 14 -1.54 -11.30 -7.21
CA VAL A 14 -0.22 -11.02 -7.78
C VAL A 14 -0.38 -10.71 -9.26
N ILE A 15 -0.04 -9.49 -9.63
CA ILE A 15 -0.18 -8.93 -10.98
C ILE A 15 1.21 -8.83 -11.60
N ASN A 16 1.33 -9.12 -12.89
CA ASN A 16 2.60 -9.12 -13.61
C ASN A 16 3.67 -10.02 -12.95
N ALA A 17 3.28 -11.23 -12.57
CA ALA A 17 4.15 -12.18 -11.84
C ALA A 17 5.42 -12.58 -12.60
N GLY A 18 5.48 -12.35 -13.91
CA GLY A 18 6.63 -12.59 -14.79
C GLY A 18 7.57 -11.40 -14.98
N ALA A 19 7.31 -10.28 -14.31
CA ALA A 19 8.10 -9.05 -14.37
C ALA A 19 9.59 -9.28 -14.07
N LYS A 20 10.46 -8.45 -14.67
CA LYS A 20 11.92 -8.61 -14.61
C LYS A 20 12.64 -7.52 -13.84
N ALA A 21 11.97 -6.38 -13.58
CA ALA A 21 12.61 -5.32 -12.82
C ALA A 21 12.91 -5.77 -11.37
N PRO A 22 14.01 -5.30 -10.75
CA PRO A 22 14.32 -5.53 -9.35
C PRO A 22 13.44 -4.62 -8.46
N LEU A 23 12.12 -4.76 -8.61
CA LEU A 23 11.14 -3.89 -7.98
C LEU A 23 9.87 -4.68 -7.65
N VAL A 24 9.39 -4.53 -6.42
CA VAL A 24 8.10 -5.05 -5.97
C VAL A 24 7.22 -3.87 -5.61
N LEU A 25 6.10 -3.73 -6.32
CA LEU A 25 5.03 -2.79 -5.97
C LEU A 25 4.05 -3.47 -5.04
N VAL A 26 3.49 -2.72 -4.11
CA VAL A 26 2.48 -3.20 -3.16
C VAL A 26 1.33 -2.21 -3.10
N CYS A 27 0.10 -2.70 -3.04
CA CYS A 27 -1.08 -1.88 -2.79
C CYS A 27 -2.00 -2.63 -1.83
N GLU A 28 -1.85 -2.39 -0.54
CA GLU A 28 -2.58 -3.10 0.52
C GLU A 28 -4.06 -2.76 0.50
N HIS A 29 -4.37 -1.49 0.25
CA HIS A 29 -5.72 -0.94 0.29
C HIS A 29 -6.36 -0.84 -1.11
N ALA A 30 -6.06 -1.82 -1.96
CA ALA A 30 -6.42 -1.81 -3.37
C ALA A 30 -7.93 -2.00 -3.62
N ALA A 31 -8.66 -2.61 -2.69
CA ALA A 31 -10.05 -3.00 -2.87
C ALA A 31 -10.95 -2.51 -1.73
N ARG A 32 -12.22 -2.26 -2.07
CA ARG A 32 -13.29 -1.92 -1.12
C ARG A 32 -14.22 -3.09 -0.81
N GLU A 33 -13.88 -4.29 -1.28
CA GLU A 33 -14.69 -5.48 -1.17
C GLU A 33 -14.81 -5.94 0.28
N ILE A 34 -16.05 -6.09 0.75
CA ILE A 34 -16.37 -6.67 2.05
C ILE A 34 -17.06 -8.00 1.77
N PRO A 35 -16.40 -9.15 2.06
CA PRO A 35 -17.00 -10.46 1.84
C PRO A 35 -18.39 -10.60 2.49
N ALA A 36 -19.31 -11.30 1.81
CA ALA A 36 -20.70 -11.41 2.21
C ALA A 36 -20.91 -11.94 3.64
N CYS A 37 -19.99 -12.78 4.14
CA CYS A 37 -20.00 -13.29 5.51
C CYS A 37 -19.89 -12.21 6.60
N PHE A 38 -19.47 -10.99 6.26
CA PHE A 38 -19.34 -9.87 7.20
C PHE A 38 -20.53 -8.89 7.13
N ASP A 39 -21.57 -9.19 6.35
CA ASP A 39 -22.80 -8.38 6.23
C ASP A 39 -22.50 -6.87 6.04
N GLY A 40 -21.54 -6.56 5.12
CA GLY A 40 -21.12 -5.20 4.85
C GLY A 40 -20.53 -4.44 6.06
N LEU A 41 -20.14 -5.13 7.14
CA LEU A 41 -19.72 -4.58 8.43
C LEU A 41 -20.74 -3.63 9.08
N GLY A 42 -22.02 -3.70 8.69
CA GLY A 42 -23.07 -2.78 9.13
C GLY A 42 -22.93 -1.35 8.57
N LEU A 43 -22.13 -1.16 7.52
CA LEU A 43 -21.87 0.13 6.89
C LEU A 43 -22.96 0.46 5.86
N ASP A 44 -23.28 1.75 5.73
CA ASP A 44 -24.07 2.24 4.60
C ASP A 44 -23.27 2.26 3.29
N ALA A 45 -23.94 2.53 2.18
CA ALA A 45 -23.31 2.56 0.87
C ALA A 45 -22.22 3.66 0.77
N ALA A 46 -22.48 4.83 1.37
CA ALA A 46 -21.54 5.95 1.32
C ALA A 46 -20.21 5.63 2.03
N ALA A 47 -20.27 5.02 3.22
CA ALA A 47 -19.09 4.58 3.96
C ALA A 47 -18.29 3.51 3.19
N ARG A 48 -18.99 2.52 2.58
CA ARG A 48 -18.33 1.46 1.80
C ARG A 48 -17.65 1.94 0.53
N GLU A 49 -18.12 3.04 -0.05
CA GLU A 49 -17.54 3.64 -1.25
C GLU A 49 -16.47 4.69 -0.95
N SER A 50 -16.41 5.16 0.29
CA SER A 50 -15.50 6.22 0.69
C SER A 50 -14.05 5.73 0.89
N HIS A 51 -13.13 6.69 0.99
CA HIS A 51 -11.70 6.48 1.25
C HIS A 51 -11.39 5.75 2.58
N VAL A 52 -12.35 5.59 3.48
CA VAL A 52 -12.11 4.82 4.72
C VAL A 52 -12.09 3.32 4.45
N ALA A 53 -12.75 2.85 3.37
CA ALA A 53 -12.81 1.44 3.00
C ALA A 53 -11.64 0.98 2.13
N TRP A 54 -11.05 1.87 1.37
CA TRP A 54 -9.98 1.59 0.40
C TRP A 54 -9.25 2.89 0.02
N ASP A 55 -8.22 2.78 -0.83
CA ASP A 55 -7.49 3.95 -1.34
C ASP A 55 -7.89 4.22 -2.81
N PRO A 56 -8.87 5.15 -3.06
CA PRO A 56 -9.38 5.41 -4.41
C PRO A 56 -8.27 5.79 -5.40
N GLY A 57 -8.24 5.12 -6.55
CA GLY A 57 -7.27 5.37 -7.62
C GLY A 57 -5.91 4.70 -7.43
N ALA A 58 -5.50 4.34 -6.20
CA ALA A 58 -4.17 3.81 -5.92
C ALA A 58 -3.84 2.52 -6.70
N LEU A 59 -4.77 1.55 -6.75
CA LEU A 59 -4.57 0.32 -7.51
C LEU A 59 -4.38 0.58 -9.01
N ALA A 60 -5.13 1.49 -9.59
CA ALA A 60 -5.02 1.81 -11.01
C ALA A 60 -3.65 2.42 -11.33
N VAL A 61 -3.18 3.35 -10.49
CA VAL A 61 -1.82 3.91 -10.59
C VAL A 61 -0.77 2.81 -10.42
N ALA A 62 -0.88 1.96 -9.40
CA ALA A 62 0.07 0.87 -9.14
C ALA A 62 0.12 -0.14 -10.31
N ARG A 63 -1.02 -0.48 -10.93
CA ARG A 63 -1.08 -1.35 -12.12
C ARG A 63 -0.36 -0.73 -13.32
N ALA A 64 -0.61 0.54 -13.59
CA ALA A 64 0.05 1.26 -14.69
C ALA A 64 1.57 1.38 -14.43
N MET A 65 1.98 1.71 -13.20
CA MET A 65 3.40 1.69 -12.82
C MET A 65 4.02 0.29 -13.00
N GLY A 66 3.31 -0.78 -12.64
CA GLY A 66 3.78 -2.16 -12.81
C GLY A 66 4.03 -2.52 -14.28
N GLN A 67 3.20 -2.03 -15.18
CA GLN A 67 3.39 -2.19 -16.63
C GLN A 67 4.57 -1.35 -17.15
N ASP A 68 4.63 -0.07 -16.79
CA ASP A 68 5.67 0.85 -17.24
C ASP A 68 7.07 0.44 -16.75
N LEU A 69 7.15 -0.08 -15.53
CA LEU A 69 8.41 -0.44 -14.87
C LEU A 69 8.82 -1.89 -15.08
N ASP A 70 7.99 -2.71 -15.72
CA ASP A 70 8.10 -4.18 -15.73
C ASP A 70 8.28 -4.76 -14.33
N ALA A 71 7.45 -4.29 -13.39
CA ALA A 71 7.51 -4.65 -11.97
C ALA A 71 6.33 -5.53 -11.56
N VAL A 72 6.57 -6.48 -10.64
CA VAL A 72 5.51 -7.27 -10.03
C VAL A 72 4.74 -6.43 -9.01
N LEU A 73 3.41 -6.59 -8.97
CA LEU A 73 2.54 -5.91 -8.02
C LEU A 73 1.80 -6.94 -7.16
N VAL A 74 1.83 -6.76 -5.84
CA VAL A 74 1.02 -7.49 -4.86
C VAL A 74 -0.08 -6.56 -4.36
N ALA A 75 -1.34 -6.93 -4.55
CA ALA A 75 -2.50 -6.11 -4.23
C ALA A 75 -3.48 -6.83 -3.30
N GLY A 76 -3.98 -6.12 -2.28
CA GLY A 76 -5.05 -6.60 -1.40
C GLY A 76 -6.39 -6.70 -2.15
N ARG A 77 -7.22 -7.70 -1.80
CA ARG A 77 -8.51 -7.94 -2.46
C ARG A 77 -9.71 -7.63 -1.60
N VAL A 78 -9.49 -7.26 -0.35
CA VAL A 78 -10.57 -6.90 0.59
C VAL A 78 -10.36 -5.50 1.14
N SER A 79 -11.46 -4.90 1.58
CA SER A 79 -11.44 -3.60 2.25
C SER A 79 -10.53 -3.63 3.49
N ARG A 80 -9.76 -2.56 3.68
CA ARG A 80 -8.98 -2.33 4.89
C ARG A 80 -9.83 -2.31 6.17
N LEU A 81 -11.14 -2.13 6.06
CA LEU A 81 -12.06 -2.23 7.19
C LEU A 81 -12.32 -3.67 7.63
N VAL A 82 -12.15 -4.65 6.72
CA VAL A 82 -12.15 -6.08 7.09
C VAL A 82 -10.86 -6.43 7.82
N TYR A 83 -9.74 -6.10 7.21
CA TYR A 83 -8.41 -6.17 7.80
C TYR A 83 -7.46 -5.19 7.07
N ASP A 84 -6.80 -4.31 7.81
CA ASP A 84 -5.76 -3.44 7.26
C ASP A 84 -4.41 -4.18 7.20
N CYS A 85 -4.05 -4.67 6.00
CA CYS A 85 -2.81 -5.43 5.80
C CYS A 85 -1.53 -4.62 6.04
N ASN A 86 -1.64 -3.30 6.15
CA ASN A 86 -0.54 -2.43 6.59
C ASN A 86 -0.56 -2.16 8.11
N ARG A 87 -1.12 -3.08 8.88
CA ARG A 87 -1.12 -3.05 10.35
C ARG A 87 -0.79 -4.44 10.91
N PRO A 88 0.04 -4.53 11.97
CA PRO A 88 0.26 -5.80 12.64
C PRO A 88 -1.00 -6.26 13.39
N PRO A 89 -1.16 -7.58 13.64
CA PRO A 89 -2.38 -8.15 14.23
C PRO A 89 -2.81 -7.56 15.58
N GLU A 90 -1.85 -7.16 16.39
CA GLU A 90 -2.08 -6.57 17.71
C GLU A 90 -2.50 -5.09 17.64
N ALA A 91 -2.33 -4.43 16.51
CA ALA A 91 -2.68 -3.03 16.38
C ALA A 91 -4.20 -2.82 16.43
N PRO A 92 -4.71 -1.88 17.22
CA PRO A 92 -6.14 -1.54 17.23
C PRO A 92 -6.66 -1.13 15.85
N GLY A 93 -5.80 -0.49 15.04
CA GLY A 93 -6.12 -0.04 13.69
C GLY A 93 -6.17 -1.15 12.64
N ALA A 94 -5.80 -2.41 12.95
CA ALA A 94 -5.90 -3.52 11.99
C ALA A 94 -7.35 -3.85 11.65
N MET A 95 -8.27 -3.67 12.59
CA MET A 95 -9.72 -3.85 12.43
C MET A 95 -10.43 -2.76 13.27
N PRO A 96 -10.43 -1.49 12.80
CA PRO A 96 -10.89 -0.37 13.61
C PRO A 96 -12.39 -0.37 13.78
N ALA A 97 -12.88 -0.07 14.99
CA ALA A 97 -14.31 0.14 15.26
C ALA A 97 -14.81 1.51 14.77
N GLN A 98 -13.88 2.42 14.46
CA GLN A 98 -14.14 3.74 13.88
C GLN A 98 -13.00 4.13 12.96
N SER A 99 -13.33 4.70 11.79
CA SER A 99 -12.37 5.30 10.86
C SER A 99 -12.87 6.68 10.49
N GLU A 100 -12.07 7.71 10.77
CA GLU A 100 -12.44 9.12 10.65
C GLU A 100 -13.77 9.41 11.37
N ILE A 101 -14.82 9.78 10.63
CA ILE A 101 -16.17 10.07 11.17
C ILE A 101 -17.10 8.85 11.13
N PHE A 102 -16.69 7.74 10.50
CA PHE A 102 -17.52 6.56 10.28
C PHE A 102 -17.35 5.56 11.41
N ALA A 103 -18.45 5.19 12.06
CA ALA A 103 -18.50 4.02 12.92
C ALA A 103 -18.55 2.74 12.06
N ILE A 104 -17.88 1.68 12.51
CA ILE A 104 -17.85 0.38 11.84
C ILE A 104 -18.48 -0.66 12.79
N PRO A 105 -19.81 -0.83 12.75
CA PRO A 105 -20.53 -1.65 13.73
C PRO A 105 -20.04 -3.09 13.80
N GLY A 106 -19.71 -3.70 12.65
CA GLY A 106 -19.21 -5.08 12.58
C GLY A 106 -17.82 -5.27 13.21
N ASN A 107 -17.08 -4.19 13.46
CA ASN A 107 -15.80 -4.24 14.16
C ASN A 107 -15.94 -3.86 15.64
N ALA A 108 -16.97 -3.08 16.01
CA ALA A 108 -17.18 -2.65 17.39
C ALA A 108 -17.50 -3.83 18.33
N THR A 109 -18.07 -4.89 17.81
CA THR A 109 -18.46 -6.11 18.57
C THR A 109 -17.53 -7.30 18.27
N LEU A 110 -16.43 -7.09 17.56
CA LEU A 110 -15.52 -8.15 17.14
C LEU A 110 -14.73 -8.68 18.33
N ASP A 111 -14.94 -9.95 18.67
CA ASP A 111 -14.24 -10.64 19.73
C ASP A 111 -12.84 -11.13 19.27
N GLU A 112 -12.10 -11.74 20.20
CA GLU A 112 -10.75 -12.26 19.93
C GLU A 112 -10.76 -13.38 18.88
N ALA A 113 -11.76 -14.24 18.88
CA ALA A 113 -11.89 -15.34 17.91
C ALA A 113 -12.14 -14.79 16.49
N GLY A 114 -13.02 -13.83 16.35
CA GLY A 114 -13.28 -13.16 15.07
C GLY A 114 -12.08 -12.35 14.57
N ARG A 115 -11.30 -11.73 15.47
CA ARG A 115 -10.03 -11.08 15.11
C ARG A 115 -9.02 -12.11 14.60
N ALA A 116 -8.83 -13.24 15.30
CA ALA A 116 -7.92 -14.30 14.90
C ALA A 116 -8.31 -14.91 13.54
N GLU A 117 -9.62 -15.11 13.30
CA GLU A 117 -10.12 -15.57 12.00
C GLU A 117 -9.69 -14.64 10.86
N ARG A 118 -9.89 -13.31 11.03
CA ARG A 118 -9.51 -12.35 9.99
C ARG A 118 -7.99 -12.25 9.78
N VAL A 119 -7.20 -12.38 10.84
CA VAL A 119 -5.73 -12.49 10.72
C VAL A 119 -5.37 -13.68 9.84
N THR A 120 -5.88 -14.86 10.16
CA THR A 120 -5.58 -16.11 9.42
C THR A 120 -6.09 -16.05 7.98
N ARG A 121 -7.24 -15.41 7.74
CA ARG A 121 -7.90 -15.42 6.42
C ARG A 121 -7.38 -14.33 5.48
N TYR A 122 -6.94 -13.18 5.99
CA TYR A 122 -6.59 -12.03 5.15
C TYR A 122 -5.15 -11.55 5.34
N TYR A 123 -4.70 -11.40 6.58
CA TYR A 123 -3.36 -10.87 6.84
C TYR A 123 -2.26 -11.88 6.50
N GLU A 124 -2.34 -13.08 7.05
CA GLU A 124 -1.30 -14.09 6.84
C GLU A 124 -1.11 -14.48 5.36
N PRO A 125 -2.17 -14.71 4.56
CA PRO A 125 -2.01 -14.95 3.14
C PRO A 125 -1.42 -13.77 2.38
N PHE A 126 -1.80 -12.53 2.70
CA PHE A 126 -1.22 -11.33 2.10
C PHE A 126 0.27 -11.23 2.44
N ARG A 127 0.62 -11.29 3.73
CA ARG A 127 1.99 -11.26 4.24
C ARG A 127 2.86 -12.34 3.61
N ALA A 128 2.39 -13.59 3.59
CA ALA A 128 3.13 -14.72 3.03
C ALA A 128 3.33 -14.58 1.51
N THR A 129 2.32 -14.12 0.77
CA THR A 129 2.41 -13.92 -0.68
C THR A 129 3.39 -12.78 -1.01
N LEU A 130 3.35 -11.69 -0.25
CA LEU A 130 4.30 -10.58 -0.42
C LEU A 130 5.73 -11.05 -0.14
N ALA A 131 5.97 -11.73 0.98
CA ALA A 131 7.29 -12.27 1.31
C ALA A 131 7.82 -13.25 0.24
N ALA A 132 6.96 -14.17 -0.24
CA ALA A 132 7.31 -15.09 -1.32
C ALA A 132 7.60 -14.37 -2.64
N THR A 133 6.89 -13.27 -2.93
CA THR A 133 7.11 -12.47 -4.13
C THR A 133 8.44 -11.73 -4.06
N ILE A 134 8.73 -11.07 -2.94
CA ILE A 134 10.00 -10.39 -2.69
C ILE A 134 11.18 -11.36 -2.84
N LYS A 135 11.08 -12.54 -2.24
CA LYS A 135 12.14 -13.56 -2.32
C LYS A 135 12.46 -14.03 -3.75
N ARG A 136 11.51 -13.93 -4.70
CA ARG A 136 11.72 -14.32 -6.11
C ARG A 136 12.38 -13.24 -6.95
N VAL A 137 12.36 -12.00 -6.50
CA VAL A 137 12.95 -10.86 -7.21
C VAL A 137 14.37 -10.66 -6.67
N ASP A 138 15.34 -10.57 -7.57
CA ASP A 138 16.74 -10.36 -7.18
C ASP A 138 16.95 -8.93 -6.69
N ALA A 139 17.47 -8.78 -5.47
CA ALA A 139 17.79 -7.51 -4.82
C ALA A 139 16.71 -6.41 -4.98
N PRO A 140 15.42 -6.67 -4.60
CA PRO A 140 14.35 -5.76 -4.93
C PRO A 140 14.37 -4.48 -4.08
N ALA A 141 13.96 -3.37 -4.70
CA ALA A 141 13.35 -2.26 -3.98
C ALA A 141 11.86 -2.53 -3.76
N ILE A 142 11.29 -2.05 -2.67
CA ILE A 142 9.86 -2.20 -2.34
C ILE A 142 9.20 -0.83 -2.34
N VAL A 143 8.13 -0.68 -3.13
CA VAL A 143 7.36 0.57 -3.20
C VAL A 143 5.90 0.28 -2.92
N THR A 144 5.36 0.81 -1.83
CA THR A 144 3.93 0.72 -1.55
C THR A 144 3.20 1.94 -2.12
N VAL A 145 2.01 1.72 -2.68
CA VAL A 145 1.24 2.77 -3.36
C VAL A 145 -0.12 2.93 -2.69
N HIS A 146 -0.33 4.13 -2.14
CA HIS A 146 -1.52 4.51 -1.40
C HIS A 146 -2.12 5.80 -1.94
N SER A 147 -3.33 6.12 -1.50
CA SER A 147 -3.92 7.42 -1.71
C SER A 147 -4.67 7.93 -0.48
N PHE A 148 -4.71 9.24 -0.32
CA PHE A 148 -5.36 9.90 0.80
C PHE A 148 -6.34 10.98 0.35
N THR A 149 -7.30 11.31 1.21
CA THR A 149 -8.31 12.34 0.95
C THR A 149 -7.74 13.76 1.03
N PRO A 150 -8.15 14.69 0.14
CA PRO A 150 -7.72 16.10 0.20
C PRO A 150 -8.26 16.86 1.42
N ILE A 151 -9.32 16.35 2.06
CA ILE A 151 -9.91 16.94 3.27
C ILE A 151 -9.97 15.86 4.35
N TYR A 152 -9.45 16.14 5.54
CA TYR A 152 -9.48 15.22 6.67
C TYR A 152 -9.95 15.95 7.94
N HIS A 153 -10.98 15.41 8.59
CA HIS A 153 -11.67 16.09 9.71
C HIS A 153 -12.03 17.57 9.40
N GLY A 154 -12.52 17.80 8.16
CA GLY A 154 -12.91 19.14 7.70
C GLY A 154 -11.74 20.08 7.39
N LYS A 155 -10.49 19.65 7.47
CA LYS A 155 -9.31 20.45 7.19
C LYS A 155 -8.68 20.07 5.85
N PRO A 156 -8.42 21.02 4.95
CA PRO A 156 -7.75 20.74 3.69
C PRO A 156 -6.28 20.36 3.92
N ARG A 157 -5.79 19.39 3.13
CA ARG A 157 -4.39 18.96 3.10
C ARG A 157 -3.67 19.61 1.93
N ARG A 158 -2.53 20.24 2.20
CA ARG A 158 -1.72 20.94 1.19
C ARG A 158 -0.82 19.99 0.42
N VAL A 159 -0.34 18.95 1.06
CA VAL A 159 0.48 17.93 0.43
C VAL A 159 -0.30 17.23 -0.68
N GLU A 160 0.37 16.98 -1.80
CA GLU A 160 -0.19 16.33 -2.97
C GLU A 160 0.40 14.95 -3.19
N ILE A 161 1.71 14.82 -2.92
CA ILE A 161 2.40 13.53 -2.89
C ILE A 161 3.23 13.44 -1.61
N GLY A 162 2.99 12.41 -0.82
CA GLY A 162 3.80 12.04 0.33
C GLY A 162 4.84 10.99 -0.04
N ILE A 163 6.08 11.19 0.41
CA ILE A 163 7.16 10.21 0.35
C ILE A 163 7.43 9.75 1.77
N LEU A 164 6.89 8.58 2.13
CA LEU A 164 6.95 8.07 3.50
C LEU A 164 8.00 6.98 3.64
N HIS A 165 8.66 6.99 4.77
CA HIS A 165 9.65 5.99 5.18
C HIS A 165 9.66 5.82 6.70
N ASP A 166 10.25 4.76 7.19
CA ASP A 166 10.57 4.57 8.60
C ASP A 166 12.02 5.00 8.87
N SER A 167 12.84 4.20 9.50
CA SER A 167 14.24 4.51 9.80
C SER A 167 15.19 4.39 8.60
N ASP A 168 14.86 3.59 7.60
CA ASP A 168 15.60 3.55 6.33
C ASP A 168 15.10 4.65 5.40
N THR A 169 15.98 5.59 5.08
CA THR A 169 15.64 6.78 4.28
C THR A 169 16.17 6.69 2.85
N ARG A 170 16.95 5.66 2.51
CA ARG A 170 17.73 5.60 1.27
C ARG A 170 16.92 5.91 0.01
N LEU A 171 15.83 5.17 -0.21
CA LEU A 171 14.99 5.37 -1.40
C LEU A 171 14.19 6.67 -1.31
N ALA A 172 13.70 7.04 -0.13
CA ALA A 172 13.00 8.31 0.08
C ALA A 172 13.91 9.51 -0.19
N ASP A 173 15.16 9.48 0.29
CA ASP A 173 16.14 10.54 0.02
C ASP A 173 16.45 10.65 -1.47
N ALA A 174 16.65 9.52 -2.15
CA ALA A 174 16.89 9.49 -3.58
C ALA A 174 15.71 10.06 -4.38
N MET A 175 14.47 9.68 -4.03
CA MET A 175 13.28 10.22 -4.67
C MET A 175 13.14 11.72 -4.43
N LEU A 176 13.20 12.17 -3.17
CA LEU A 176 13.05 13.59 -2.84
C LEU A 176 14.09 14.49 -3.50
N ALA A 177 15.33 13.99 -3.67
CA ALA A 177 16.40 14.75 -4.29
C ALA A 177 16.12 15.09 -5.77
N VAL A 178 15.42 14.23 -6.50
CA VAL A 178 15.12 14.43 -7.92
C VAL A 178 13.67 14.87 -8.18
N ALA A 179 12.82 14.95 -7.15
CA ALA A 179 11.40 15.29 -7.29
C ALA A 179 11.15 16.55 -8.16
N PRO A 180 11.88 17.67 -8.00
CA PRO A 180 11.64 18.87 -8.80
C PRO A 180 11.88 18.73 -10.31
N GLU A 181 12.53 17.65 -10.74
CA GLU A 181 12.75 17.35 -12.16
C GLU A 181 11.53 16.69 -12.83
N PHE A 182 10.61 16.14 -12.01
CA PHE A 182 9.49 15.32 -12.49
C PHE A 182 8.11 15.92 -12.21
N THR A 183 7.99 16.80 -11.21
CA THR A 183 6.70 17.35 -10.82
C THR A 183 6.80 18.71 -10.15
N ASP A 184 5.79 19.57 -10.41
CA ASP A 184 5.55 20.82 -9.70
C ASP A 184 4.57 20.64 -8.52
N LEU A 185 4.06 19.42 -8.28
CA LEU A 185 3.17 19.12 -7.16
C LEU A 185 3.88 19.31 -5.83
N THR A 186 3.11 19.60 -4.78
CA THR A 186 3.62 19.70 -3.41
C THR A 186 4.01 18.34 -2.87
N VAL A 187 5.31 18.04 -2.92
CA VAL A 187 5.90 16.79 -2.41
C VAL A 187 6.45 17.01 -1.00
N GLU A 188 6.02 16.17 -0.04
CA GLU A 188 6.49 16.28 1.34
C GLU A 188 6.95 14.92 1.89
N ARG A 189 7.98 14.97 2.74
CA ARG A 189 8.49 13.80 3.48
C ARG A 189 7.58 13.49 4.67
N ASN A 190 7.19 12.21 4.83
CA ASN A 190 6.40 11.73 5.96
C ASN A 190 5.16 12.61 6.22
N ALA A 191 4.44 12.96 5.15
CA ALA A 191 3.18 13.70 5.15
C ALA A 191 2.23 13.12 4.08
N PRO A 192 0.92 13.07 4.32
CA PRO A 192 0.21 13.60 5.50
C PRO A 192 0.29 12.67 6.72
N TYR A 193 0.98 11.55 6.62
CA TYR A 193 1.22 10.57 7.69
C TYR A 193 2.71 10.31 7.84
N GLY A 194 3.11 9.76 8.98
CA GLY A 194 4.49 9.36 9.24
C GLY A 194 4.58 8.10 10.11
N PRO A 195 5.80 7.66 10.48
CA PRO A 195 6.01 6.44 11.26
C PRO A 195 5.24 6.40 12.59
N GLN A 196 5.03 7.57 13.22
CA GLN A 196 4.28 7.73 14.48
C GLN A 196 2.80 7.35 14.34
N ASP A 197 2.26 7.37 13.12
CA ASP A 197 0.86 7.00 12.84
C ASP A 197 0.71 5.49 12.59
N GLY A 198 1.82 4.73 12.69
CA GLY A 198 1.86 3.29 12.50
C GLY A 198 1.60 2.82 11.07
N VAL A 199 1.70 3.71 10.07
CA VAL A 199 1.42 3.40 8.66
C VAL A 199 2.56 2.68 7.93
N THR A 200 3.68 2.42 8.60
CA THR A 200 4.89 1.86 7.98
C THR A 200 5.08 0.36 8.23
N HIS A 201 4.00 -0.38 8.57
CA HIS A 201 4.12 -1.79 8.94
C HIS A 201 4.71 -2.65 7.80
N THR A 202 4.17 -2.55 6.59
CA THR A 202 4.68 -3.28 5.41
C THR A 202 6.14 -2.95 5.13
N LEU A 203 6.53 -1.67 5.22
CA LEU A 203 7.92 -1.25 5.04
C LEU A 203 8.84 -1.84 6.09
N LYS A 204 8.41 -1.91 7.35
CA LYS A 204 9.18 -2.50 8.46
C LYS A 204 9.33 -4.00 8.32
N GLU A 205 8.21 -4.69 8.09
CA GLU A 205 8.14 -6.15 8.02
C GLU A 205 8.94 -6.70 6.82
N HIS A 206 8.78 -6.10 5.66
CA HIS A 206 9.31 -6.64 4.41
C HIS A 206 10.53 -5.90 3.87
N GLY A 207 10.67 -4.61 4.16
CA GLY A 207 11.79 -3.78 3.72
C GLY A 207 12.88 -3.73 4.76
N LEU A 208 12.63 -3.03 5.87
CA LEU A 208 13.63 -2.75 6.90
C LEU A 208 14.22 -4.02 7.51
N ALA A 209 13.39 -5.02 7.85
CA ALA A 209 13.83 -6.26 8.46
C ALA A 209 14.80 -7.07 7.59
N HIS A 210 14.78 -6.86 6.27
CA HIS A 210 15.60 -7.58 5.29
C HIS A 210 16.61 -6.68 4.55
N GLY A 211 16.69 -5.40 4.91
CA GLY A 211 17.63 -4.44 4.33
C GLY A 211 17.29 -4.00 2.90
N HIS A 212 16.09 -4.31 2.40
CA HIS A 212 15.62 -3.84 1.08
C HIS A 212 15.36 -2.34 1.10
N PRO A 213 15.87 -1.56 0.12
CA PRO A 213 15.45 -0.18 -0.07
C PRO A 213 13.93 -0.12 -0.26
N HIS A 214 13.27 0.80 0.44
CA HIS A 214 11.81 0.86 0.40
C HIS A 214 11.29 2.29 0.60
N VAL A 215 10.08 2.52 0.10
CA VAL A 215 9.35 3.78 0.26
C VAL A 215 7.85 3.53 0.14
N MET A 216 7.06 4.35 0.81
CA MET A 216 5.62 4.42 0.60
C MET A 216 5.26 5.72 -0.12
N LEU A 217 4.47 5.60 -1.16
CA LEU A 217 3.88 6.70 -1.91
C LEU A 217 2.47 6.93 -1.40
N GLU A 218 2.18 8.17 -1.04
CA GLU A 218 0.85 8.65 -0.71
C GLU A 218 0.43 9.70 -1.73
N ILE A 219 -0.62 9.44 -2.50
CA ILE A 219 -1.10 10.31 -3.58
C ILE A 219 -2.44 10.91 -3.15
N ARG A 220 -2.59 12.24 -3.22
CA ARG A 220 -3.89 12.85 -2.93
C ARG A 220 -4.91 12.43 -3.97
N ASN A 221 -5.99 11.76 -3.55
CA ASN A 221 -6.88 11.00 -4.42
C ASN A 221 -7.69 11.83 -5.42
N ASP A 222 -7.84 13.13 -5.19
CA ASP A 222 -8.44 14.07 -6.16
C ASP A 222 -7.58 14.32 -7.41
N LEU A 223 -6.32 13.88 -7.40
CA LEU A 223 -5.39 13.95 -8.53
C LEU A 223 -5.42 12.69 -9.41
N ILE A 224 -6.18 11.66 -9.01
CA ILE A 224 -6.23 10.35 -9.66
C ILE A 224 -7.66 9.80 -9.75
N THR A 225 -8.63 10.69 -10.06
CA THR A 225 -10.06 10.35 -10.11
C THR A 225 -10.47 9.69 -11.42
N THR A 226 -9.79 10.03 -12.50
CA THR A 226 -10.06 9.52 -13.85
C THR A 226 -8.94 8.59 -14.33
N GLU A 227 -9.27 7.72 -15.28
CA GLU A 227 -8.26 6.84 -15.90
C GLU A 227 -7.09 7.63 -16.53
N ALA A 228 -7.37 8.75 -17.17
CA ALA A 228 -6.35 9.61 -17.77
C ALA A 228 -5.40 10.19 -16.70
N GLU A 229 -5.94 10.67 -15.57
CA GLU A 229 -5.14 11.19 -14.45
C GLU A 229 -4.32 10.06 -13.80
N GLN A 230 -4.88 8.87 -13.64
CA GLN A 230 -4.18 7.70 -13.11
C GLN A 230 -3.00 7.30 -13.99
N GLN A 231 -3.19 7.26 -15.31
CA GLN A 231 -2.13 6.95 -16.27
C GLN A 231 -1.03 8.04 -16.27
N GLN A 232 -1.41 9.31 -16.23
CA GLN A 232 -0.45 10.44 -16.18
C GLN A 232 0.36 10.41 -14.87
N MET A 233 -0.30 10.18 -13.74
CA MET A 233 0.36 10.05 -12.44
C MET A 233 1.32 8.86 -12.42
N ALA A 234 0.89 7.71 -12.92
CA ALA A 234 1.72 6.51 -13.00
C ALA A 234 2.97 6.74 -13.87
N ALA A 235 2.81 7.32 -15.05
CA ALA A 235 3.93 7.61 -15.96
C ALA A 235 4.94 8.60 -15.32
N MET A 236 4.45 9.65 -14.66
CA MET A 236 5.28 10.63 -13.95
C MET A 236 6.04 9.96 -12.82
N ILE A 237 5.37 9.20 -11.93
CA ILE A 237 6.02 8.53 -10.79
C ILE A 237 6.97 7.43 -11.27
N SER A 238 6.64 6.69 -12.33
CA SER A 238 7.53 5.67 -12.91
C SER A 238 8.85 6.27 -13.40
N ASN A 239 8.80 7.40 -14.11
CA ASN A 239 10.01 8.09 -14.56
C ASN A 239 10.82 8.65 -13.38
N TRP A 240 10.15 9.22 -12.40
CA TRP A 240 10.76 9.71 -11.16
C TRP A 240 11.45 8.58 -10.38
N LEU A 241 10.78 7.45 -10.18
CA LEU A 241 11.33 6.29 -9.48
C LEU A 241 12.53 5.69 -10.23
N ARG A 242 12.48 5.59 -11.57
CA ARG A 242 13.64 5.18 -12.36
C ARG A 242 14.84 6.08 -12.13
N ALA A 243 14.67 7.39 -12.18
CA ALA A 243 15.75 8.34 -11.94
C ALA A 243 16.32 8.20 -10.52
N ALA A 244 15.47 8.03 -9.51
CA ALA A 244 15.90 7.81 -8.14
C ALA A 244 16.70 6.51 -8.00
N LEU A 245 16.23 5.39 -8.58
CA LEU A 245 16.91 4.08 -8.51
C LEU A 245 18.23 4.04 -9.28
N MET A 246 18.42 4.92 -10.27
CA MET A 246 19.68 5.02 -11.03
C MET A 246 20.76 5.84 -10.32
N ARG A 247 20.46 6.46 -9.20
CA ARG A 247 21.46 7.22 -8.43
C ARG A 247 22.56 6.29 -7.88
N PRO A 248 23.82 6.75 -7.83
CA PRO A 248 24.96 5.91 -7.39
C PRO A 248 24.75 5.27 -6.01
N GLU A 249 24.21 6.02 -5.06
CA GLU A 249 23.93 5.53 -3.70
C GLU A 249 22.90 4.40 -3.66
N MET A 250 22.00 4.33 -4.63
CA MET A 250 21.00 3.26 -4.75
C MET A 250 21.58 1.98 -5.33
N ASN A 251 22.59 2.08 -6.22
CA ASN A 251 23.27 0.90 -6.77
C ASN A 251 23.94 0.05 -5.67
N ASP A 252 24.54 0.70 -4.67
CA ASP A 252 25.16 0.00 -3.54
C ASP A 252 24.06 -0.54 -2.59
N ALA A 253 23.05 0.26 -2.31
CA ALA A 253 21.93 -0.14 -1.47
C ALA A 253 21.16 -1.38 -2.00
N MET A 254 21.02 -1.51 -3.32
CA MET A 254 20.38 -2.66 -3.97
C MET A 254 21.26 -3.93 -3.89
N LYS A 255 22.60 -3.79 -3.94
CA LYS A 255 23.52 -4.94 -3.82
C LYS A 255 23.63 -5.48 -2.39
N ASP A 256 23.47 -4.61 -1.40
CA ASP A 256 23.58 -4.96 0.02
C ASP A 256 22.30 -5.62 0.57
N ALA A 257 21.18 -5.53 -0.14
CA ALA A 257 19.95 -6.20 0.18
C ALA A 257 20.16 -7.73 0.04
N LYS A 258 20.19 -8.44 1.18
CA LYS A 258 20.33 -9.90 1.19
C LYS A 258 19.01 -10.58 0.85
N PRO A 259 19.08 -11.68 0.06
CA PRO A 259 17.89 -12.52 -0.21
C PRO A 259 17.34 -13.19 1.04
#